data_5672bfdceeaa60130a9c8c71e20c77ce
#
_entry.id   5672bfdceeaa60130a9c8c71e20c77ce
#
_cell.length_a   1.000
_cell.length_b   1.000
_cell.length_c   1.000
_cell.angle_alpha   90.00
_cell.angle_beta   90.00
_cell.angle_gamma   90.00
#
_symmetry.space_group_name_H-M   'P 1'
#
loop_
_entity.id
_entity.type
_entity.pdbx_description
1 polymer ?
#
loop_
_entity_poly.entity_id
_entity_poly.type
_entity_poly.pdbx_seq_one_letter_code
_entity_poly.pdbx_strand_id
1 'polypeptide(L)'
;MKNNFTLFILLFWTSIFVGQTITERTIQGRISVESNFIDGVNIRNETTRQATTSRIEGYFRIPANEGDIIVFSAVNLESLTKVITKADLSNKELKIEMTLKSIVLKNITINSHPEITAEKLGIPS
;
A
#
# COMPACT_ATOMS: atom_id res chain seq x y z
N MET A 1 4.15 -52.32 -31.70
CA MET A 1 5.18 -51.94 -30.75
C MET A 1 5.59 -50.52 -30.83
N LYS A 2 5.84 -50.02 -32.01
CA LYS A 2 6.23 -48.64 -32.18
C LYS A 2 5.11 -47.66 -31.76
N ASN A 3 3.88 -48.08 -31.94
CA ASN A 3 2.76 -47.20 -31.61
C ASN A 3 2.58 -47.00 -30.12
N ASN A 4 2.99 -47.96 -29.33
CA ASN A 4 2.86 -47.84 -27.86
C ASN A 4 3.86 -46.82 -27.30
N PHE A 5 5.01 -46.73 -27.92
CA PHE A 5 6.03 -45.80 -27.46
C PHE A 5 5.62 -44.36 -27.76
N THR A 6 5.04 -44.13 -28.93
CA THR A 6 4.57 -42.78 -29.32
C THR A 6 3.40 -42.35 -28.46
N LEU A 7 2.52 -43.30 -28.16
CA LEU A 7 1.39 -43.01 -27.30
C LEU A 7 1.83 -42.69 -25.86
N PHE A 8 2.89 -43.32 -25.41
CA PHE A 8 3.42 -43.12 -24.07
C PHE A 8 4.03 -41.72 -23.99
N ILE A 9 4.70 -41.26 -24.99
CA ILE A 9 5.28 -39.92 -25.05
C ILE A 9 4.21 -38.85 -25.10
N LEU A 10 3.13 -39.10 -25.83
CA LEU A 10 2.01 -38.18 -25.90
C LEU A 10 1.31 -38.05 -24.55
N LEU A 11 1.17 -39.12 -23.83
CA LEU A 11 0.58 -39.11 -22.48
C LEU A 11 1.45 -38.36 -21.49
N PHE A 12 2.75 -38.47 -21.65
CA PHE A 12 3.69 -37.77 -20.78
C PHE A 12 3.65 -36.26 -21.00
N TRP A 13 3.40 -35.83 -22.23
CA TRP A 13 3.36 -34.42 -22.55
C TRP A 13 2.11 -33.72 -22.04
N THR A 14 1.02 -34.45 -21.89
CA THR A 14 -0.23 -33.84 -21.45
C THR A 14 -0.27 -33.60 -19.95
N SER A 15 0.60 -34.23 -19.18
CA SER A 15 0.55 -34.07 -17.73
C SER A 15 1.28 -32.83 -17.24
N ILE A 16 1.95 -32.11 -18.11
CA ILE A 16 2.73 -30.94 -17.70
C ILE A 16 1.86 -29.70 -17.51
N PHE A 17 0.66 -29.70 -18.02
CA PHE A 17 -0.20 -28.53 -17.96
C PHE A 17 -1.07 -28.44 -16.71
N VAL A 18 -1.04 -29.44 -15.87
CA VAL A 18 -1.87 -29.45 -14.68
C VAL A 18 -1.07 -28.90 -13.52
N GLY A 19 -1.46 -27.80 -12.97
CA GLY A 19 -0.82 -27.31 -11.76
C GLY A 19 -0.33 -25.88 -11.77
N GLN A 20 -0.71 -25.12 -12.76
CA GLN A 20 -0.27 -23.74 -12.82
C GLN A 20 -1.38 -22.74 -12.51
N THR A 21 -2.32 -23.14 -11.70
CA THR A 21 -3.38 -22.24 -11.31
C THR A 21 -2.92 -21.43 -10.12
N ILE A 22 -2.46 -20.23 -10.37
CA ILE A 22 -2.14 -19.31 -9.30
C ILE A 22 -3.43 -18.60 -8.96
N THR A 23 -3.98 -18.91 -7.80
CA THR A 23 -5.17 -18.22 -7.34
C THR A 23 -4.71 -16.89 -6.75
N GLU A 24 -4.85 -15.85 -7.50
CA GLU A 24 -4.51 -14.52 -7.03
C GLU A 24 -5.69 -13.95 -6.28
N ARG A 25 -5.49 -13.63 -5.03
CA ARG A 25 -6.52 -13.02 -4.20
C ARG A 25 -6.31 -11.51 -4.19
N THR A 26 -7.40 -10.81 -3.97
CA THR A 26 -7.38 -9.36 -3.96
C THR A 26 -8.03 -8.87 -2.68
N ILE A 27 -7.39 -7.91 -2.03
CA ILE A 27 -8.00 -7.20 -0.91
C ILE A 27 -8.47 -5.84 -1.41
N GLN A 28 -9.49 -5.33 -0.78
CA GLN A 28 -9.99 -4.00 -1.09
C GLN A 28 -10.41 -3.33 0.21
N GLY A 29 -10.41 -2.00 0.19
CA GLY A 29 -10.76 -1.26 1.37
C GLY A 29 -10.83 0.22 1.11
N ARG A 30 -10.92 0.98 2.19
CA ARG A 30 -10.98 2.44 2.13
C ARG A 30 -10.00 3.01 3.12
N ILE A 31 -9.39 4.10 2.74
CA ILE A 31 -8.39 4.78 3.56
C ILE A 31 -8.96 6.10 4.04
N SER A 32 -8.84 6.35 5.32
CA SER A 32 -9.30 7.61 5.91
C SER A 32 -8.23 8.21 6.81
N VAL A 33 -8.31 9.51 6.98
CA VAL A 33 -7.51 10.27 7.93
C VAL A 33 -8.47 11.17 8.68
N GLU A 34 -8.52 11.00 10.00
CA GLU A 34 -9.42 11.80 10.85
C GLU A 34 -10.87 11.78 10.32
N SER A 35 -11.33 10.58 10.00
CA SER A 35 -12.70 10.34 9.53
C SER A 35 -12.98 10.83 8.10
N ASN A 36 -11.99 11.38 7.42
CA ASN A 36 -12.14 11.81 6.04
C ASN A 36 -11.48 10.82 5.10
N PHE A 37 -12.20 10.41 4.08
CA PHE A 37 -11.63 9.51 3.08
C PHE A 37 -10.68 10.28 2.17
N ILE A 38 -9.55 9.66 1.85
CA ILE A 38 -8.53 10.34 1.06
C ILE A 38 -8.11 9.51 -0.14
N ASP A 39 -7.86 10.19 -1.25
CA ASP A 39 -7.31 9.56 -2.43
C ASP A 39 -5.80 9.86 -2.50
N GLY A 40 -5.14 9.25 -3.46
CA GLY A 40 -3.73 9.53 -3.69
C GLY A 40 -2.76 8.85 -2.74
N VAL A 41 -3.24 7.93 -1.90
CA VAL A 41 -2.35 7.17 -1.03
C VAL A 41 -1.71 6.05 -1.83
N ASN A 42 -0.40 5.90 -1.71
CA ASN A 42 0.31 4.80 -2.36
C ASN A 42 0.18 3.54 -1.52
N ILE A 43 -0.25 2.47 -2.15
CA ILE A 43 -0.40 1.18 -1.50
C ILE A 43 0.51 0.20 -2.23
N ARG A 44 1.40 -0.43 -1.49
CA ARG A 44 2.37 -1.33 -2.08
C ARG A 44 2.41 -2.64 -1.34
N ASN A 45 2.35 -3.74 -2.10
CA ASN A 45 2.57 -5.05 -1.55
C ASN A 45 4.07 -5.32 -1.61
N GLU A 46 4.74 -5.28 -0.47
CA GLU A 46 6.19 -5.46 -0.41
C GLU A 46 6.59 -6.88 -0.77
N THR A 47 5.72 -7.83 -0.54
CA THR A 47 6.01 -9.24 -0.83
C THR A 47 6.01 -9.51 -2.33
N THR A 48 5.02 -8.98 -3.05
CA THR A 48 4.89 -9.22 -4.49
C THR A 48 5.40 -8.08 -5.35
N ARG A 49 5.65 -6.92 -4.73
CA ARG A 49 6.10 -5.71 -5.41
C ARG A 49 5.02 -5.03 -6.25
N GLN A 50 3.78 -5.45 -6.11
CA GLN A 50 2.68 -4.79 -6.78
C GLN A 50 2.28 -3.53 -6.03
N ALA A 51 1.79 -2.54 -6.76
CA ALA A 51 1.44 -1.26 -6.17
C ALA A 51 0.19 -0.70 -6.82
N THR A 52 -0.53 0.11 -6.06
CA THR A 52 -1.69 0.83 -6.55
C THR A 52 -1.81 2.15 -5.78
N THR A 53 -2.83 2.91 -6.10
CA THR A 53 -3.09 4.19 -5.42
C THR A 53 -4.56 4.25 -5.05
N SER A 54 -4.87 4.83 -3.90
CA SER A 54 -6.26 4.98 -3.50
C SER A 54 -6.96 5.97 -4.42
N ARG A 55 -8.23 5.66 -4.68
CA ARG A 55 -9.07 6.43 -5.59
C ARG A 55 -10.01 7.32 -4.80
N ILE A 56 -10.93 7.89 -5.50
CA ILE A 56 -11.94 8.77 -4.90
C ILE A 56 -12.58 8.10 -3.70
N GLU A 57 -12.82 8.87 -2.65
CA GLU A 57 -13.37 8.37 -1.39
C GLU A 57 -12.50 7.30 -0.70
N GLY A 58 -11.22 7.29 -1.03
CA GLY A 58 -10.27 6.41 -0.36
C GLY A 58 -10.28 4.96 -0.78
N TYR A 59 -11.02 4.59 -1.79
CA TYR A 59 -11.09 3.19 -2.22
C TYR A 59 -9.77 2.72 -2.82
N PHE A 60 -9.40 1.51 -2.46
CA PHE A 60 -8.24 0.87 -3.07
C PHE A 60 -8.49 -0.61 -3.25
N ARG A 61 -7.70 -1.20 -4.13
CA ARG A 61 -7.77 -2.62 -4.41
C ARG A 61 -6.38 -3.08 -4.85
N ILE A 62 -5.89 -4.16 -4.24
CA ILE A 62 -4.55 -4.66 -4.55
C ILE A 62 -4.52 -6.18 -4.36
N PRO A 63 -3.86 -6.92 -5.26
CA PRO A 63 -3.68 -8.36 -5.06
C PRO A 63 -2.84 -8.62 -3.82
N ALA A 64 -3.26 -9.55 -3.01
CA ALA A 64 -2.53 -9.90 -1.79
C ALA A 64 -2.97 -11.27 -1.29
N ASN A 65 -2.06 -11.97 -0.64
CA ASN A 65 -2.32 -13.25 -0.01
C ASN A 65 -2.03 -13.14 1.48
N GLU A 66 -2.44 -14.15 2.21
CA GLU A 66 -2.16 -14.20 3.64
C GLU A 66 -0.66 -14.12 3.87
N GLY A 67 -0.25 -13.31 4.83
CA GLY A 67 1.16 -13.11 5.15
C GLY A 67 1.86 -12.02 4.34
N ASP A 68 1.20 -11.50 3.32
CA ASP A 68 1.79 -10.41 2.53
C ASP A 68 1.86 -9.14 3.36
N ILE A 69 2.89 -8.36 3.09
CA ILE A 69 3.12 -7.11 3.80
C ILE A 69 2.70 -5.96 2.90
N ILE A 70 1.72 -5.20 3.35
CA ILE A 70 1.20 -4.05 2.60
C ILE A 70 1.63 -2.78 3.29
N VAL A 71 2.18 -1.85 2.53
CA VAL A 71 2.62 -0.54 3.05
C VAL A 71 1.78 0.54 2.41
N PHE A 72 1.23 1.40 3.27
CA PHE A 72 0.45 2.56 2.84
C PHE A 72 1.29 3.80 3.13
N SER A 73 1.45 4.66 2.14
CA SER A 73 2.25 5.87 2.31
C SER A 73 1.70 7.03 1.51
N ALA A 74 1.87 8.23 2.02
CA ALA A 74 1.48 9.45 1.32
C ALA A 74 2.24 10.62 1.92
N VAL A 75 2.26 11.71 1.18
CA VAL A 75 2.87 12.94 1.66
C VAL A 75 2.10 13.43 2.89
N ASN A 76 2.82 13.81 3.91
CA ASN A 76 2.25 14.33 5.16
C ASN A 76 1.53 13.29 6.02
N LEU A 77 1.60 12.03 5.66
CA LEU A 77 1.02 10.96 6.46
C LEU A 77 2.11 10.02 6.95
N GLU A 78 1.91 9.48 8.14
CA GLU A 78 2.79 8.45 8.64
C GLU A 78 2.53 7.16 7.87
N SER A 79 3.59 6.48 7.46
CA SER A 79 3.45 5.23 6.75
C SER A 79 2.87 4.17 7.66
N LEU A 80 2.00 3.36 7.10
CA LEU A 80 1.35 2.28 7.83
C LEU A 80 1.69 0.97 7.17
N THR A 81 2.14 0.01 7.96
CA THR A 81 2.45 -1.33 7.47
C THR A 81 1.45 -2.32 8.05
N LYS A 82 0.91 -3.16 7.20
CA LYS A 82 -0.07 -4.15 7.61
C LYS A 82 0.27 -5.51 7.04
N VAL A 83 0.25 -6.53 7.87
CA VAL A 83 0.40 -7.90 7.43
C VAL A 83 -0.98 -8.47 7.20
N ILE A 84 -1.21 -9.05 6.05
CA ILE A 84 -2.52 -9.54 5.66
C ILE A 84 -2.81 -10.85 6.40
N THR A 85 -3.95 -10.90 7.06
CA THR A 85 -4.40 -12.09 7.77
C THR A 85 -5.50 -12.78 6.99
N LYS A 86 -5.84 -13.98 7.43
CA LYS A 86 -6.94 -14.73 6.85
C LYS A 86 -8.25 -13.95 6.97
N ALA A 87 -8.45 -13.29 8.09
CA ALA A 87 -9.64 -12.48 8.32
C ALA A 87 -9.70 -11.30 7.34
N ASP A 88 -8.56 -10.71 7.03
CA ASP A 88 -8.51 -9.61 6.06
C ASP A 88 -8.93 -10.08 4.67
N LEU A 89 -8.54 -11.29 4.30
CA LEU A 89 -8.92 -11.84 3.00
C LEU A 89 -10.42 -12.12 2.91
N SER A 90 -11.04 -12.40 4.02
CA SER A 90 -12.48 -12.66 4.08
C SER A 90 -13.31 -11.38 4.21
N ASN A 91 -12.65 -10.28 4.54
CA ASN A 91 -13.34 -9.01 4.74
C ASN A 91 -13.65 -8.37 3.40
N LYS A 92 -14.89 -7.94 3.22
CA LYS A 92 -15.29 -7.29 1.97
C LYS A 92 -14.64 -5.93 1.80
N GLU A 93 -14.42 -5.22 2.89
CA GLU A 93 -13.83 -3.90 2.84
C GLU A 93 -13.00 -3.67 4.09
N LEU A 94 -11.70 -3.49 3.89
CA LEU A 94 -10.80 -3.17 4.98
C LEU A 94 -10.89 -1.69 5.29
N LYS A 95 -10.87 -1.36 6.55
CA LYS A 95 -10.84 0.03 6.98
C LYS A 95 -9.43 0.36 7.41
N ILE A 96 -8.80 1.24 6.66
CA ILE A 96 -7.42 1.65 6.92
C ILE A 96 -7.46 3.10 7.41
N GLU A 97 -6.98 3.31 8.61
CA GLU A 97 -6.93 4.64 9.18
C GLU A 97 -5.49 5.08 9.27
N MET A 98 -5.14 6.18 8.62
CA MET A 98 -3.79 6.71 8.64
C MET A 98 -3.75 7.98 9.48
N THR A 99 -2.55 8.33 9.90
CA THR A 99 -2.33 9.44 10.81
C THR A 99 -1.50 10.51 10.12
N LEU A 100 -1.82 11.76 10.40
CA LEU A 100 -1.04 12.87 9.89
C LEU A 100 0.34 12.86 10.53
N LYS A 101 1.34 13.15 9.71
CA LYS A 101 2.68 13.25 10.19
C LYS A 101 2.80 14.47 11.07
N SER A 102 3.34 14.28 12.26
CA SER A 102 3.54 15.38 13.16
C SER A 102 4.74 16.17 12.66
N ILE A 103 4.48 17.21 11.94
CA ILE A 103 5.54 18.04 11.43
C ILE A 103 5.83 19.08 12.48
N VAL A 104 7.00 19.06 12.97
CA VAL A 104 7.41 20.02 13.95
C VAL A 104 7.81 21.28 13.26
N LEU A 105 6.97 21.74 12.44
CA LEU A 105 7.27 22.90 11.66
C LEU A 105 7.23 24.14 12.39
N LYS A 106 6.55 24.16 13.46
CA LYS A 106 6.52 25.36 14.25
C LYS A 106 7.87 25.74 14.70
N ASN A 107 8.78 24.87 14.66
CA ASN A 107 10.10 25.24 14.96
C ASN A 107 10.65 26.19 14.07
N ILE A 108 10.12 26.17 13.00
CA ILE A 108 10.61 26.98 12.07
C ILE A 108 10.21 28.35 12.23
N THR A 109 9.80 28.66 12.88
CA THR A 109 9.37 29.80 12.87
C THR A 109 10.00 30.78 13.26
N ILE A 110 10.43 30.41 13.22
CA ILE A 110 10.70 30.91 13.28
C ILE A 110 11.08 31.68 13.07
N ASN A 111 11.24 31.85 13.19
CA ASN A 111 11.60 32.44 12.99
C ASN A 111 11.75 33.29 12.73
N SER A 112 11.89 33.44 13.01
CA SER A 112 12.05 34.10 12.86
C SER A 112 12.15 35.08 12.58
N HIS A 113 12.15 35.38 12.94
CA HIS A 113 12.19 36.23 12.80
C HIS A 113 12.46 37.01 12.84
N PRO A 114 12.61 37.07 13.11
CA PRO A 114 12.82 37.77 13.20
C PRO A 114 13.06 38.68 13.19
N GLU A 115 12.88 38.55 13.43
CA GLU A 115 12.95 39.25 13.51
C GLU A 115 13.21 39.93 13.49
N ILE A 116 13.29 40.08 13.78
CA ILE A 116 13.46 40.76 13.93
C ILE A 116 13.78 41.51 14.00
N THR A 117 13.81 41.61 14.29
CA THR A 117 14.07 42.34 14.49
C THR A 117 14.41 43.09 14.46
N ALA A 118 14.44 43.30 14.86
CA ALA A 118 14.68 44.06 14.96
C ALA A 118 14.88 44.45 15.05
N GLU A 119 14.71 44.37 15.27
CA GLU A 119 14.86 44.75 15.45
C GLU A 119 14.98 44.67 15.37
N LYS A 120 14.85 44.82 15.45
CA LYS A 120 15.00 45.06 15.52
C LYS A 120 15.22 45.18 15.28
N LEU A 121 15.19 45.38 15.44
CA LEU A 121 15.45 45.80 15.50
C LEU A 121 15.76 46.27 15.40
N GLY A 122 15.61 46.39 15.52
CA GLY A 122 15.92 47.01 15.77
C GLY A 122 16.21 47.47 15.66
N ILE A 123 16.08 47.49 15.86
CA ILE A 123 16.31 48.01 16.00
C ILE A 123 16.52 48.49 15.92
N PRO A 124 16.58 48.59 16.22
CA PRO A 124 16.75 49.05 16.38
C PRO A 124 16.91 49.50 16.27
N SER A 125 16.73 49.45 16.54
CA SER A 125 17.03 49.61 16.54
C SER A 125 17.12 49.79 16.32
#